data_50baab5826e083992d2cc29f391927f3
#
_entry.id   50baab5826e083992d2cc29f391927f3
#
_cell.length_a   1.000
_cell.length_b   1.000
_cell.length_c   1.000
_cell.angle_alpha   90.00
_cell.angle_beta   90.00
_cell.angle_gamma   90.00
#
_symmetry.space_group_name_H-M   'P 1'
#
loop_
_entity.id
_entity.type
_entity.pdbx_description
1 polymer ?
#
loop_
_entity_poly.entity_id
_entity_poly.type
_entity_poly.pdbx_seq_one_letter_code
_entity_poly.pdbx_strand_id
1 'polypeptide(L)'
;MTQGRLDDFAGDVGAVDHILQRIRKFRAAATRYCEVNGRFPYPFRDALTRDSPLGNLWKFPDMVVVDWEGGEPADQLLNLDPETLALKSGLGIPPYRIQSVTLRLVPNLELFREEFFQALSVSSWCQGGELFYAGPIEDEALADALRQLSNRFGIGITTFGLTAEMLDELPGPEHILTAQPRETEALMERFDVRRIASPRLKDHLDWASLDAIRSDNEEVRRLFNWLTECIETEQVRPFERER
;
A
#
# COMPACT_ATOMS: atom_id res chain seq x y z
N MET A 1 47.26 -13.55 4.95
CA MET A 1 46.53 -12.64 4.00
C MET A 1 45.05 -13.09 3.87
N THR A 2 44.22 -12.97 4.94
CA THR A 2 42.82 -13.44 4.85
C THR A 2 41.88 -12.72 5.83
N GLN A 3 42.25 -11.55 6.34
CA GLN A 3 41.43 -10.80 7.28
C GLN A 3 40.68 -9.61 6.64
N GLY A 4 41.13 -9.12 5.49
CA GLY A 4 40.53 -7.93 4.82
C GLY A 4 39.25 -8.18 4.02
N ARG A 5 38.80 -9.44 3.88
CA ARG A 5 37.62 -9.79 3.06
C ARG A 5 36.31 -9.97 3.85
N LEU A 6 36.40 -10.07 5.18
CA LEU A 6 35.24 -10.19 6.06
C LEU A 6 34.71 -8.82 6.53
N ASP A 7 35.55 -7.80 6.58
CA ASP A 7 35.14 -6.45 6.99
C ASP A 7 34.36 -5.70 5.91
N ASP A 8 34.60 -5.99 4.61
CA ASP A 8 33.82 -5.41 3.51
C ASP A 8 32.36 -5.92 3.48
N PHE A 9 32.11 -7.16 3.93
CA PHE A 9 30.75 -7.70 4.02
C PHE A 9 29.96 -7.18 5.24
N ALA A 10 30.63 -6.81 6.31
CA ALA A 10 29.97 -6.30 7.52
C ALA A 10 29.41 -4.87 7.32
N GLY A 11 30.06 -4.05 6.49
CA GLY A 11 29.56 -2.73 6.11
C GLY A 11 28.29 -2.78 5.24
N ASP A 12 28.16 -3.79 4.41
CA ASP A 12 27.02 -3.97 3.48
C ASP A 12 25.78 -4.48 4.22
N VAL A 13 25.93 -5.35 5.20
CA VAL A 13 24.82 -5.89 6.01
C VAL A 13 24.15 -4.80 6.84
N GLY A 14 24.91 -3.90 7.45
CA GLY A 14 24.37 -2.78 8.23
C GLY A 14 23.58 -1.78 7.37
N ALA A 15 24.04 -1.51 6.15
CA ALA A 15 23.35 -0.63 5.22
C ALA A 15 22.02 -1.24 4.71
N VAL A 16 21.99 -2.54 4.46
CA VAL A 16 20.77 -3.26 4.06
C VAL A 16 19.74 -3.25 5.18
N ASP A 17 20.15 -3.52 6.43
CA ASP A 17 19.24 -3.48 7.59
C ASP A 17 18.63 -2.09 7.79
N HIS A 18 19.41 -1.03 7.58
CA HIS A 18 18.94 0.35 7.69
C HIS A 18 17.86 0.68 6.65
N ILE A 19 18.08 0.26 5.39
CA ILE A 19 17.11 0.44 4.32
C ILE A 19 15.82 -0.34 4.62
N LEU A 20 15.93 -1.57 5.09
CA LEU A 20 14.78 -2.39 5.47
C LEU A 20 13.98 -1.76 6.62
N GLN A 21 14.64 -1.15 7.60
CA GLN A 21 13.96 -0.43 8.69
C GLN A 21 13.21 0.80 8.16
N ARG A 22 13.79 1.58 7.24
CA ARG A 22 13.10 2.71 6.59
C ARG A 22 11.87 2.25 5.83
N ILE A 23 11.96 1.15 5.06
CA ILE A 23 10.83 0.57 4.34
C ILE A 23 9.71 0.16 5.30
N ARG A 24 10.04 -0.50 6.42
CA ARG A 24 9.06 -0.92 7.43
C ARG A 24 8.38 0.28 8.11
N LYS A 25 9.15 1.32 8.46
CA LYS A 25 8.61 2.57 9.03
C LYS A 25 7.70 3.28 8.03
N PHE A 26 8.12 3.39 6.77
CA PHE A 26 7.29 4.00 5.73
C PHE A 26 6.00 3.21 5.49
N ARG A 27 6.07 1.88 5.44
CA ARG A 27 4.88 1.03 5.35
C ARG A 27 3.89 1.30 6.49
N ALA A 28 4.39 1.37 7.73
CA ALA A 28 3.55 1.67 8.89
C ALA A 28 2.93 3.08 8.79
N ALA A 29 3.71 4.08 8.38
CA ALA A 29 3.26 5.45 8.18
C ALA A 29 2.19 5.54 7.08
N ALA A 30 2.42 4.91 5.92
CA ALA A 30 1.45 4.86 4.82
C ALA A 30 0.16 4.11 5.21
N THR A 31 0.26 3.07 6.02
CA THR A 31 -0.89 2.36 6.58
C THR A 31 -1.71 3.29 7.46
N ARG A 32 -1.09 3.99 8.41
CA ARG A 32 -1.81 4.95 9.28
C ARG A 32 -2.40 6.11 8.48
N TYR A 33 -1.69 6.61 7.47
CA TYR A 33 -2.23 7.62 6.57
C TYR A 33 -3.52 7.16 5.89
N CYS A 34 -3.57 5.93 5.38
CA CYS A 34 -4.79 5.38 4.79
C CYS A 34 -5.92 5.29 5.83
N GLU A 35 -5.65 4.79 7.03
CA GLU A 35 -6.64 4.65 8.11
C GLU A 35 -7.23 6.01 8.53
N VAL A 36 -6.40 7.04 8.70
CA VAL A 36 -6.85 8.41 9.05
C VAL A 36 -7.73 9.02 7.96
N ASN A 37 -7.50 8.62 6.70
CA ASN A 37 -8.31 9.06 5.57
C ASN A 37 -9.55 8.16 5.32
N GLY A 38 -9.95 7.33 6.28
CA GLY A 38 -11.12 6.48 6.19
C GLY A 38 -11.01 5.31 5.22
N ARG A 39 -9.77 4.97 4.82
CA ARG A 39 -9.47 3.83 3.95
C ARG A 39 -9.02 2.65 4.80
N PHE A 40 -9.24 1.44 4.34
CA PHE A 40 -8.91 0.21 5.07
C PHE A 40 -7.71 -0.49 4.42
N PRO A 41 -6.48 -0.27 4.93
CA PRO A 41 -5.29 -0.90 4.40
C PRO A 41 -5.16 -2.35 4.86
N TYR A 42 -4.80 -3.22 3.92
CA TYR A 42 -4.42 -4.60 4.14
C TYR A 42 -2.96 -4.78 3.71
N PRO A 43 -1.99 -4.78 4.63
CA PRO A 43 -0.58 -4.98 4.31
C PRO A 43 -0.33 -6.45 3.98
N PHE A 44 0.30 -6.71 2.84
CA PHE A 44 0.78 -8.04 2.51
C PHE A 44 2.03 -8.38 3.33
N ARG A 45 2.10 -9.59 3.87
CA ARG A 45 3.29 -10.09 4.56
C ARG A 45 4.44 -10.22 3.57
N ASP A 46 5.63 -9.97 4.03
CA ASP A 46 6.85 -9.80 3.26
C ASP A 46 6.95 -10.68 2.00
N ALA A 47 6.79 -10.05 0.84
CA ALA A 47 7.04 -10.68 -0.44
C ALA A 47 8.49 -11.18 -0.59
N LEU A 48 9.42 -10.67 0.25
CA LEU A 48 10.83 -11.00 0.25
C LEU A 48 11.17 -12.37 0.88
N THR A 49 10.29 -12.96 1.69
CA THR A 49 10.53 -14.22 2.39
C THR A 49 9.98 -15.46 1.65
N ARG A 50 9.48 -15.29 0.41
CA ARG A 50 8.83 -16.35 -0.35
C ARG A 50 9.79 -17.03 -1.32
N ASP A 51 9.48 -18.27 -1.69
CA ASP A 51 10.30 -19.15 -2.55
C ASP A 51 10.67 -18.59 -3.94
N SER A 52 10.01 -17.49 -4.37
CA SER A 52 10.32 -16.79 -5.61
C SER A 52 10.18 -15.29 -5.44
N PRO A 53 11.16 -14.62 -4.81
CA PRO A 53 11.07 -13.18 -4.52
C PRO A 53 10.89 -12.31 -5.78
N LEU A 54 11.56 -12.62 -6.87
CA LEU A 54 11.43 -11.88 -8.13
C LEU A 54 10.03 -12.04 -8.76
N GLY A 55 9.47 -13.23 -8.75
CA GLY A 55 8.11 -13.50 -9.25
C GLY A 55 7.04 -12.79 -8.43
N ASN A 56 7.25 -12.66 -7.14
CA ASN A 56 6.30 -12.02 -6.22
C ASN A 56 6.28 -10.49 -6.33
N LEU A 57 7.41 -9.85 -6.65
CA LEU A 57 7.49 -8.40 -6.86
C LEU A 57 6.57 -7.90 -7.98
N TRP A 58 6.29 -8.73 -8.99
CA TRP A 58 5.43 -8.39 -10.12
C TRP A 58 3.98 -8.87 -9.97
N LYS A 59 3.68 -9.65 -8.92
CA LYS A 59 2.34 -10.21 -8.67
C LYS A 59 1.61 -9.55 -7.51
N PHE A 60 2.35 -9.17 -6.46
CA PHE A 60 1.76 -8.71 -5.21
C PHE A 60 2.22 -7.31 -4.84
N PRO A 61 1.28 -6.44 -4.46
CA PRO A 61 1.59 -5.11 -3.95
C PRO A 61 2.19 -5.19 -2.54
N ASP A 62 2.75 -4.07 -2.05
CA ASP A 62 3.17 -3.95 -0.66
C ASP A 62 1.97 -3.94 0.29
N MET A 63 0.86 -3.35 -0.14
CA MET A 63 -0.44 -3.42 0.52
C MET A 63 -1.58 -3.25 -0.49
N VAL A 64 -2.77 -3.63 -0.07
CA VAL A 64 -4.02 -3.31 -0.73
C VAL A 64 -4.78 -2.33 0.16
N VAL A 65 -5.43 -1.36 -0.45
CA VAL A 65 -6.33 -0.45 0.25
C VAL A 65 -7.74 -0.69 -0.23
N VAL A 66 -8.65 -0.87 0.72
CA VAL A 66 -10.07 -1.08 0.44
C VAL A 66 -10.84 0.18 0.81
N ASP A 67 -11.56 0.72 -0.14
CA ASP A 67 -12.48 1.83 0.05
C ASP A 67 -13.92 1.29 0.03
N TRP A 68 -14.64 1.44 1.13
CA TRP A 68 -16.02 0.98 1.24
C TRP A 68 -16.99 2.06 0.82
N GLU A 69 -18.07 1.65 0.18
CA GLU A 69 -19.12 2.56 -0.30
C GLU A 69 -20.44 2.31 0.46
N GLY A 70 -21.06 3.37 0.95
CA GLY A 70 -22.36 3.27 1.63
C GLY A 70 -22.24 2.83 3.10
N GLY A 71 -21.35 3.45 3.86
CA GLY A 71 -21.21 3.19 5.29
C GLY A 71 -21.14 4.48 6.12
N GLU A 72 -21.50 4.37 7.39
CA GLU A 72 -21.39 5.45 8.37
C GLU A 72 -20.25 5.16 9.36
N PRO A 73 -19.31 6.12 9.56
CA PRO A 73 -18.24 5.96 10.53
C PRO A 73 -18.81 5.81 11.96
N ALA A 74 -18.33 4.79 12.70
CA ALA A 74 -18.69 4.55 14.08
C ALA A 74 -17.43 4.21 14.89
N ASP A 75 -16.87 5.16 15.61
CA ASP A 75 -15.59 5.05 16.34
C ASP A 75 -14.45 4.57 15.42
N GLN A 76 -13.99 3.33 15.61
CA GLN A 76 -12.94 2.70 14.77
C GLN A 76 -13.51 1.75 13.71
N LEU A 77 -14.81 1.74 13.54
CA LEU A 77 -15.55 0.86 12.64
C LEU A 77 -16.24 1.68 11.55
N LEU A 78 -16.66 1.00 10.49
CA LEU A 78 -17.59 1.53 9.51
C LEU A 78 -18.82 0.60 9.51
N ASN A 79 -19.99 1.12 9.86
CA ASN A 79 -21.24 0.37 9.72
C ASN A 79 -21.73 0.48 8.29
N LEU A 80 -21.86 -0.64 7.60
CA LEU A 80 -22.37 -0.68 6.23
C LEU A 80 -23.89 -0.58 6.25
N ASP A 81 -24.45 0.16 5.29
CA ASP A 81 -25.88 0.29 5.13
C ASP A 81 -26.47 -0.96 4.45
N PRO A 82 -27.36 -1.72 5.12
CA PRO A 82 -27.91 -2.95 4.57
C PRO A 82 -28.70 -2.75 3.27
N GLU A 83 -29.39 -1.60 3.10
CA GLU A 83 -30.15 -1.30 1.89
C GLU A 83 -29.21 -1.09 0.70
N THR A 84 -28.13 -0.36 0.92
CA THR A 84 -27.05 -0.17 -0.09
C THR A 84 -26.37 -1.49 -0.43
N LEU A 85 -26.08 -2.36 0.56
CA LEU A 85 -25.54 -3.69 0.31
C LEU A 85 -26.47 -4.55 -0.54
N ALA A 86 -27.75 -4.58 -0.21
CA ALA A 86 -28.75 -5.34 -0.96
C ALA A 86 -28.89 -4.83 -2.41
N LEU A 87 -28.93 -3.51 -2.60
CA LEU A 87 -28.99 -2.89 -3.92
C LEU A 87 -27.78 -3.25 -4.78
N LYS A 88 -26.57 -3.08 -4.22
CA LYS A 88 -25.31 -3.40 -4.92
C LYS A 88 -25.21 -4.88 -5.27
N SER A 89 -25.59 -5.75 -4.35
CA SER A 89 -25.67 -7.20 -4.58
C SER A 89 -26.62 -7.54 -5.72
N GLY A 90 -27.81 -6.92 -5.74
CA GLY A 90 -28.78 -7.11 -6.82
C GLY A 90 -28.30 -6.62 -8.19
N LEU A 91 -27.40 -5.64 -8.22
CA LEU A 91 -26.78 -5.12 -9.44
C LEU A 91 -25.48 -5.86 -9.82
N GLY A 92 -25.00 -6.80 -8.99
CA GLY A 92 -23.72 -7.47 -9.21
C GLY A 92 -22.49 -6.54 -9.03
N ILE A 93 -22.63 -5.47 -8.24
CA ILE A 93 -21.58 -4.48 -7.98
C ILE A 93 -21.04 -4.70 -6.56
N PRO A 94 -19.73 -4.87 -6.36
CA PRO A 94 -19.19 -4.98 -5.02
C PRO A 94 -19.38 -3.67 -4.22
N PRO A 95 -19.65 -3.75 -2.90
CA PRO A 95 -19.81 -2.56 -2.04
C PRO A 95 -18.47 -1.89 -1.68
N TYR A 96 -17.40 -2.31 -2.28
CA TYR A 96 -16.04 -1.83 -2.03
C TYR A 96 -15.24 -1.67 -3.31
N ARG A 97 -14.18 -0.92 -3.23
CA ARG A 97 -13.14 -0.79 -4.26
C ARG A 97 -11.80 -1.22 -3.71
N ILE A 98 -11.08 -2.01 -4.49
CA ILE A 98 -9.75 -2.52 -4.12
C ILE A 98 -8.71 -1.80 -4.95
N GLN A 99 -7.73 -1.19 -4.29
CA GLN A 99 -6.59 -0.53 -4.91
C GLN A 99 -5.28 -1.15 -4.39
N SER A 100 -4.39 -1.50 -5.30
CA SER A 100 -3.05 -1.93 -4.93
C SER A 100 -2.18 -0.72 -4.64
N VAL A 101 -1.30 -0.82 -3.65
CA VAL A 101 -0.31 0.22 -3.32
C VAL A 101 1.09 -0.39 -3.34
N THR A 102 1.95 0.23 -4.14
CA THR A 102 3.38 -0.07 -4.18
C THR A 102 4.14 1.03 -3.45
N LEU A 103 5.04 0.67 -2.56
CA LEU A 103 5.81 1.60 -1.72
C LEU A 103 7.25 1.72 -2.23
N ARG A 104 7.75 2.97 -2.33
CA ARG A 104 9.13 3.28 -2.67
C ARG A 104 9.66 4.36 -1.74
N LEU A 105 10.94 4.29 -1.39
CA LEU A 105 11.54 5.29 -0.48
C LEU A 105 11.86 6.59 -1.20
N VAL A 106 12.59 6.51 -2.28
CA VAL A 106 13.10 7.68 -2.99
C VAL A 106 12.73 7.59 -4.46
N PRO A 107 12.11 8.63 -5.04
CA PRO A 107 11.90 8.69 -6.48
C PRO A 107 13.26 8.75 -7.18
N ASN A 108 13.48 7.88 -8.17
CA ASN A 108 14.75 7.77 -8.87
C ASN A 108 14.54 7.91 -10.38
N LEU A 109 15.26 8.83 -11.02
CA LEU A 109 15.17 9.11 -12.45
C LEU A 109 15.55 7.90 -13.32
N GLU A 110 16.41 7.02 -12.84
CA GLU A 110 16.83 5.83 -13.58
C GLU A 110 15.83 4.68 -13.45
N LEU A 111 15.18 4.54 -12.26
CA LEU A 111 14.33 3.40 -11.91
C LEU A 111 12.83 3.68 -12.00
N PHE A 112 12.37 4.94 -12.13
CA PHE A 112 10.96 5.31 -12.05
C PHE A 112 10.06 4.55 -13.02
N ARG A 113 10.57 4.20 -14.21
CA ARG A 113 9.80 3.43 -15.19
C ARG A 113 9.57 2.01 -14.73
N GLU A 114 10.60 1.36 -14.22
CA GLU A 114 10.50 0.01 -13.68
C GLU A 114 9.53 -0.02 -12.49
N GLU A 115 9.68 0.90 -11.55
CA GLU A 115 8.79 1.04 -10.39
C GLU A 115 7.35 1.30 -10.79
N PHE A 116 7.13 2.16 -11.79
CA PHE A 116 5.81 2.46 -12.34
C PHE A 116 5.17 1.23 -13.00
N PHE A 117 5.90 0.52 -13.87
CA PHE A 117 5.39 -0.67 -14.53
C PHE A 117 5.21 -1.84 -13.56
N GLN A 118 5.98 -1.91 -12.48
CA GLN A 118 5.74 -2.84 -11.39
C GLN A 118 4.41 -2.52 -10.69
N ALA A 119 4.16 -1.26 -10.31
CA ALA A 119 2.89 -0.84 -9.74
C ALA A 119 1.71 -1.14 -10.69
N LEU A 120 1.88 -0.94 -12.00
CA LEU A 120 0.89 -1.30 -13.01
C LEU A 120 0.63 -2.81 -13.04
N SER A 121 1.68 -3.63 -13.03
CA SER A 121 1.56 -5.10 -13.05
C SER A 121 0.79 -5.61 -11.84
N VAL A 122 1.16 -5.19 -10.62
CA VAL A 122 0.50 -5.65 -9.40
C VAL A 122 -0.93 -5.13 -9.26
N SER A 123 -1.29 -4.06 -9.97
CA SER A 123 -2.68 -3.52 -10.01
C SER A 123 -3.61 -4.29 -10.94
N SER A 124 -3.11 -5.27 -11.69
CA SER A 124 -3.89 -5.96 -12.73
C SER A 124 -5.17 -6.59 -12.22
N TRP A 125 -5.14 -7.18 -11.04
CA TRP A 125 -6.26 -7.83 -10.37
C TRP A 125 -7.06 -6.93 -9.42
N CYS A 126 -6.65 -5.65 -9.28
CA CYS A 126 -7.34 -4.61 -8.52
C CYS A 126 -8.11 -3.68 -9.45
N GLN A 127 -9.01 -2.88 -8.88
CA GLN A 127 -9.73 -1.84 -9.63
C GLN A 127 -8.84 -0.63 -9.94
N GLY A 128 -7.78 -0.41 -9.16
CA GLY A 128 -6.79 0.64 -9.37
C GLY A 128 -5.46 0.31 -8.75
N GLY A 129 -4.47 1.16 -9.02
CA GLY A 129 -3.16 1.05 -8.41
C GLY A 129 -2.59 2.43 -8.06
N GLU A 130 -1.86 2.49 -6.97
CA GLU A 130 -1.15 3.68 -6.51
C GLU A 130 0.32 3.36 -6.25
N LEU A 131 1.18 4.31 -6.58
CA LEU A 131 2.60 4.30 -6.27
C LEU A 131 2.86 5.39 -5.23
N PHE A 132 3.26 4.99 -4.03
CA PHE A 132 3.60 5.89 -2.94
C PHE A 132 5.10 6.01 -2.79
N TYR A 133 5.60 7.25 -2.84
CA TYR A 133 6.98 7.58 -2.53
C TYR A 133 7.08 8.20 -1.14
N ALA A 134 8.01 7.73 -0.32
CA ALA A 134 8.29 8.38 0.97
C ALA A 134 8.85 9.78 0.75
N GLY A 135 9.88 9.91 -0.08
CA GLY A 135 10.53 11.19 -0.39
C GLY A 135 9.73 12.07 -1.36
N PRO A 136 10.04 13.36 -1.39
CA PRO A 136 9.48 14.29 -2.38
C PRO A 136 10.02 14.02 -3.79
N ILE A 137 9.28 14.44 -4.80
CA ILE A 137 9.78 14.53 -6.18
C ILE A 137 10.18 15.99 -6.41
N GLU A 138 11.48 16.25 -6.35
CA GLU A 138 12.03 17.60 -6.53
C GLU A 138 12.33 17.92 -8.01
N ASP A 139 12.62 16.89 -8.80
CA ASP A 139 12.89 17.01 -10.23
C ASP A 139 11.57 17.14 -11.00
N GLU A 140 11.36 18.31 -11.62
CA GLU A 140 10.14 18.61 -12.39
C GLU A 140 10.03 17.73 -13.64
N ALA A 141 11.15 17.38 -14.28
CA ALA A 141 11.15 16.48 -15.44
C ALA A 141 10.70 15.08 -15.05
N LEU A 142 11.12 14.58 -13.88
CA LEU A 142 10.64 13.32 -13.32
C LEU A 142 9.15 13.39 -12.98
N ALA A 143 8.71 14.47 -12.35
CA ALA A 143 7.29 14.68 -12.02
C ALA A 143 6.42 14.68 -13.30
N ASP A 144 6.86 15.35 -14.36
CA ASP A 144 6.14 15.39 -15.63
C ASP A 144 6.14 14.04 -16.34
N ALA A 145 7.26 13.31 -16.33
CA ALA A 145 7.31 11.96 -16.88
C ALA A 145 6.36 11.01 -16.16
N LEU A 146 6.29 11.08 -14.83
CA LEU A 146 5.37 10.30 -14.01
C LEU A 146 3.92 10.69 -14.27
N ARG A 147 3.58 11.98 -14.40
CA ARG A 147 2.24 12.44 -14.79
C ARG A 147 1.83 11.89 -16.16
N GLN A 148 2.73 11.90 -17.14
CA GLN A 148 2.46 11.35 -18.48
C GLN A 148 2.17 9.84 -18.43
N LEU A 149 2.96 9.08 -17.68
CA LEU A 149 2.71 7.65 -17.46
C LEU A 149 1.37 7.41 -16.76
N SER A 150 1.09 8.17 -15.68
CA SER A 150 -0.18 8.08 -14.96
C SER A 150 -1.38 8.37 -15.86
N ASN A 151 -1.33 9.44 -16.66
CA ASN A 151 -2.40 9.79 -17.60
C ASN A 151 -2.66 8.68 -18.63
N ARG A 152 -1.61 7.98 -19.06
CA ARG A 152 -1.72 6.90 -20.03
C ARG A 152 -2.25 5.60 -19.41
N PHE A 153 -1.73 5.21 -18.25
CA PHE A 153 -1.96 3.88 -17.67
C PHE A 153 -2.87 3.89 -16.44
N GLY A 154 -3.14 5.04 -15.84
CA GLY A 154 -4.10 5.18 -14.75
C GLY A 154 -3.58 4.84 -13.35
N ILE A 155 -2.26 4.72 -13.15
CA ILE A 155 -1.68 4.53 -11.81
C ILE A 155 -1.59 5.87 -11.10
N GLY A 156 -2.14 5.95 -9.87
CA GLY A 156 -2.01 7.11 -9.01
C GLY A 156 -0.59 7.25 -8.44
N ILE A 157 -0.17 8.49 -8.16
CA ILE A 157 1.17 8.76 -7.61
C ILE A 157 1.03 9.77 -6.46
N THR A 158 1.52 9.38 -5.30
CA THR A 158 1.50 10.20 -4.08
C THR A 158 2.89 10.22 -3.43
N THR A 159 3.34 11.39 -3.00
CA THR A 159 4.58 11.56 -2.23
C THR A 159 4.25 11.98 -0.81
N PHE A 160 5.09 11.61 0.16
CA PHE A 160 4.88 11.88 1.58
C PHE A 160 5.82 12.96 2.15
N GLY A 161 6.78 13.41 1.36
CA GLY A 161 7.75 14.43 1.78
C GLY A 161 8.72 13.97 2.88
N LEU A 162 8.84 12.66 3.10
CA LEU A 162 9.69 12.06 4.14
C LEU A 162 11.10 11.82 3.59
N THR A 163 12.07 12.62 4.03
CA THR A 163 13.48 12.35 3.71
C THR A 163 14.01 11.12 4.44
N ALA A 164 15.20 10.68 4.07
CA ALA A 164 15.88 9.55 4.73
C ALA A 164 16.07 9.79 6.22
N GLU A 165 16.48 11.01 6.59
CA GLU A 165 16.70 11.46 7.97
C GLU A 165 15.39 11.46 8.76
N MET A 166 14.31 11.99 8.17
CA MET A 166 12.98 11.97 8.79
C MET A 166 12.49 10.54 9.03
N LEU A 167 12.73 9.62 8.08
CA LEU A 167 12.39 8.20 8.25
C LEU A 167 13.19 7.56 9.40
N ASP A 168 14.46 7.93 9.56
CA ASP A 168 15.28 7.42 10.65
C ASP A 168 14.78 7.89 12.02
N GLU A 169 14.29 9.14 12.11
CA GLU A 169 13.72 9.73 13.31
C GLU A 169 12.30 9.23 13.65
N LEU A 170 11.59 8.62 12.71
CA LEU A 170 10.26 8.07 12.98
C LEU A 170 10.35 6.97 14.07
N PRO A 171 9.31 6.84 14.91
CA PRO A 171 9.18 5.72 15.83
C PRO A 171 9.25 4.36 15.12
N GLY A 172 9.43 3.29 15.89
CA GLY A 172 9.37 1.93 15.34
C GLY A 172 8.01 1.62 14.68
N PRO A 173 7.98 0.71 13.70
CA PRO A 173 6.75 0.40 12.95
C PRO A 173 5.56 0.02 13.84
N GLU A 174 5.79 -0.79 14.88
CA GLU A 174 4.74 -1.20 15.82
C GLU A 174 4.16 -0.01 16.59
N HIS A 175 5.02 0.91 17.03
CA HIS A 175 4.58 2.12 17.73
C HIS A 175 3.73 3.02 16.82
N ILE A 176 4.15 3.20 15.56
CA ILE A 176 3.35 3.94 14.56
C ILE A 176 1.97 3.33 14.41
N LEU A 177 1.88 1.99 14.31
CA LEU A 177 0.63 1.27 14.08
C LEU A 177 -0.30 1.23 15.28
N THR A 178 0.24 1.38 16.50
CA THR A 178 -0.53 1.37 17.76
C THR A 178 -0.67 2.76 18.39
N ALA A 179 -0.17 3.79 17.70
CA ALA A 179 -0.19 5.17 18.19
C ALA A 179 -1.60 5.66 18.52
N GLN A 180 -1.73 6.39 19.62
CA GLN A 180 -2.97 7.02 20.03
C GLN A 180 -3.39 8.13 19.04
N PRO A 181 -4.66 8.54 18.98
CA PRO A 181 -5.14 9.54 18.02
C PRO A 181 -4.29 10.82 17.99
N ARG A 182 -3.90 11.37 19.14
CA ARG A 182 -3.05 12.57 19.21
C ARG A 182 -1.64 12.37 18.65
N GLU A 183 -1.04 11.20 18.91
CA GLU A 183 0.27 10.86 18.39
C GLU A 183 0.21 10.63 16.88
N THR A 184 -0.89 10.05 16.41
CA THR A 184 -1.17 9.87 14.98
C THR A 184 -1.33 11.21 14.28
N GLU A 185 -2.08 12.14 14.86
CA GLU A 185 -2.24 13.51 14.32
C GLU A 185 -0.89 14.22 14.21
N ALA A 186 -0.10 14.23 15.29
CA ALA A 186 1.24 14.80 15.30
C ALA A 186 2.19 14.12 14.28
N LEU A 187 2.02 12.82 14.02
CA LEU A 187 2.75 12.11 12.99
C LEU A 187 2.33 12.57 11.58
N MET A 188 1.02 12.69 11.34
CA MET A 188 0.48 13.14 10.05
C MET A 188 0.86 14.59 9.71
N GLU A 189 0.94 15.48 10.70
CA GLU A 189 1.40 16.86 10.53
C GLU A 189 2.85 16.96 10.01
N ARG A 190 3.68 15.92 10.23
CA ARG A 190 5.05 15.86 9.71
C ARG A 190 5.12 15.49 8.23
N PHE A 191 4.03 15.03 7.63
CA PHE A 191 3.99 14.59 6.25
C PHE A 191 3.59 15.72 5.32
N ASP A 192 4.41 16.01 4.31
CA ASP A 192 4.05 16.88 3.18
C ASP A 192 3.46 15.99 2.06
N VAL A 193 2.22 15.52 2.29
CA VAL A 193 1.57 14.62 1.34
C VAL A 193 1.11 15.38 0.12
N ARG A 194 1.67 15.02 -1.04
CA ARG A 194 1.30 15.62 -2.33
C ARG A 194 0.85 14.56 -3.31
N ARG A 195 -0.35 14.71 -3.84
CA ARG A 195 -0.86 13.87 -4.93
C ARG A 195 -0.38 14.42 -6.28
N ILE A 196 0.53 13.72 -6.91
CA ILE A 196 1.10 14.06 -8.22
C ILE A 196 0.13 13.70 -9.34
N ALA A 197 -0.56 12.56 -9.20
CA ALA A 197 -1.58 12.08 -10.11
C ALA A 197 -2.59 11.18 -9.39
N SER A 198 -3.87 11.26 -9.78
CA SER A 198 -4.92 10.41 -9.23
C SER A 198 -5.02 9.08 -9.98
N PRO A 199 -5.31 7.97 -9.30
CA PRO A 199 -5.54 6.70 -9.96
C PRO A 199 -6.82 6.75 -10.79
N ARG A 200 -6.82 6.04 -11.93
CA ARG A 200 -8.04 5.77 -12.69
C ARG A 200 -8.57 4.41 -12.27
N LEU A 201 -9.76 4.40 -11.68
CA LEU A 201 -10.38 3.17 -11.22
C LEU A 201 -11.12 2.49 -12.36
N LYS A 202 -11.00 1.17 -12.45
CA LYS A 202 -11.80 0.31 -13.32
C LYS A 202 -13.19 0.10 -12.67
N ASP A 203 -14.22 0.04 -13.46
CA ASP A 203 -15.58 -0.20 -12.96
C ASP A 203 -15.77 -1.63 -12.42
N HIS A 204 -14.99 -2.57 -12.94
CA HIS A 204 -15.10 -3.99 -12.60
C HIS A 204 -13.76 -4.57 -12.15
N LEU A 205 -13.83 -5.56 -11.24
CA LEU A 205 -12.72 -6.44 -10.92
C LEU A 205 -12.50 -7.45 -12.04
N ASP A 206 -11.25 -7.75 -12.33
CA ASP A 206 -10.91 -8.89 -13.20
C ASP A 206 -11.00 -10.19 -12.38
N TRP A 207 -12.21 -10.74 -12.30
CA TRP A 207 -12.49 -11.94 -11.53
C TRP A 207 -11.68 -13.15 -11.96
N ALA A 208 -11.33 -13.25 -13.25
CA ALA A 208 -10.53 -14.38 -13.75
C ALA A 208 -9.10 -14.32 -13.23
N SER A 209 -8.46 -13.16 -13.34
CA SER A 209 -7.13 -12.92 -12.78
C SER A 209 -7.12 -13.06 -11.26
N LEU A 210 -8.17 -12.58 -10.60
CA LEU A 210 -8.34 -12.64 -9.16
C LEU A 210 -8.48 -14.07 -8.64
N ASP A 211 -9.30 -14.89 -9.27
CA ASP A 211 -9.49 -16.31 -8.90
C ASP A 211 -8.19 -17.12 -9.04
N ALA A 212 -7.44 -16.86 -10.11
CA ALA A 212 -6.14 -17.50 -10.30
C ALA A 212 -5.17 -17.14 -9.15
N ILE A 213 -5.08 -15.84 -8.79
CA ILE A 213 -4.20 -15.38 -7.71
C ILE A 213 -4.68 -15.88 -6.34
N ARG A 214 -5.99 -15.88 -6.10
CA ARG A 214 -6.60 -16.37 -4.85
C ARG A 214 -6.34 -17.86 -4.63
N SER A 215 -6.34 -18.64 -5.70
CA SER A 215 -6.04 -20.08 -5.63
C SER A 215 -4.59 -20.34 -5.21
N ASP A 216 -3.67 -19.51 -5.65
CA ASP A 216 -2.23 -19.69 -5.45
C ASP A 216 -1.68 -18.97 -4.21
N ASN A 217 -2.44 -18.03 -3.62
CA ASN A 217 -1.92 -17.17 -2.56
C ASN A 217 -2.84 -17.06 -1.35
N GLU A 218 -2.29 -17.46 -0.18
CA GLU A 218 -3.02 -17.44 1.07
C GLU A 218 -3.36 -16.03 1.55
N GLU A 219 -2.49 -15.04 1.33
CA GLU A 219 -2.74 -13.65 1.73
C GLU A 219 -3.93 -13.08 0.97
N VAL A 220 -4.06 -13.38 -0.33
CA VAL A 220 -5.21 -12.96 -1.12
C VAL A 220 -6.48 -13.66 -0.64
N ARG A 221 -6.40 -14.96 -0.27
CA ARG A 221 -7.54 -15.65 0.34
C ARG A 221 -7.97 -15.01 1.64
N ARG A 222 -7.04 -14.65 2.51
CA ARG A 222 -7.32 -13.96 3.78
C ARG A 222 -7.96 -12.59 3.55
N LEU A 223 -7.48 -11.81 2.58
CA LEU A 223 -8.10 -10.55 2.20
C LEU A 223 -9.57 -10.74 1.82
N PHE A 224 -9.87 -11.73 0.97
CA PHE A 224 -11.25 -11.99 0.56
C PHE A 224 -12.12 -12.58 1.66
N ASN A 225 -11.58 -13.39 2.56
CA ASN A 225 -12.30 -13.83 3.74
C ASN A 225 -12.68 -12.66 4.65
N TRP A 226 -11.75 -11.74 4.88
CA TRP A 226 -12.01 -10.51 5.63
C TRP A 226 -13.09 -9.64 4.96
N LEU A 227 -13.02 -9.45 3.64
CA LEU A 227 -14.06 -8.71 2.90
C LEU A 227 -15.43 -9.37 3.04
N THR A 228 -15.49 -10.71 2.95
CA THR A 228 -16.74 -11.47 3.11
C THR A 228 -17.29 -11.31 4.53
N GLU A 229 -16.46 -11.44 5.56
CA GLU A 229 -16.86 -11.24 6.95
C GLU A 229 -17.40 -9.83 7.19
N CYS A 230 -16.76 -8.79 6.64
CA CYS A 230 -17.25 -7.41 6.74
C CYS A 230 -18.64 -7.24 6.13
N ILE A 231 -18.92 -7.89 5.00
CA ILE A 231 -20.25 -7.84 4.34
C ILE A 231 -21.27 -8.61 5.17
N GLU A 232 -20.95 -9.80 5.66
CA GLU A 232 -21.85 -10.66 6.44
C GLU A 232 -22.22 -10.05 7.79
N THR A 233 -21.28 -9.34 8.42
CA THR A 233 -21.49 -8.67 9.71
C THR A 233 -22.03 -7.25 9.56
N GLU A 234 -22.10 -6.73 8.33
CA GLU A 234 -22.47 -5.33 8.03
C GLU A 234 -21.54 -4.31 8.75
N GLN A 235 -20.35 -4.76 9.12
CA GLN A 235 -19.37 -3.94 9.85
C GLN A 235 -17.97 -4.12 9.26
N VAL A 236 -17.35 -3.02 8.87
CA VAL A 236 -15.94 -3.03 8.50
C VAL A 236 -15.09 -2.76 9.73
N ARG A 237 -14.23 -3.72 10.05
CA ARG A 237 -13.22 -3.60 11.10
C ARG A 237 -11.85 -3.45 10.45
N PRO A 238 -10.93 -2.68 11.05
CA PRO A 238 -9.54 -2.71 10.61
C PRO A 238 -9.03 -4.15 10.58
N PHE A 239 -8.26 -4.47 9.54
CA PHE A 239 -7.71 -5.82 9.44
C PHE A 239 -6.81 -6.11 10.66
N GLU A 240 -7.15 -7.16 11.42
CA GLU A 240 -6.36 -7.58 12.57
C GLU A 240 -5.03 -8.15 12.09
N ARG A 241 -3.96 -7.47 12.47
CA ARG A 241 -2.61 -7.97 12.25
C ARG A 241 -2.33 -9.03 13.29
N GLU A 242 -2.25 -10.30 12.87
CA GLU A 242 -1.73 -11.34 13.75
C GLU A 242 -0.33 -10.91 14.23
N ARG A 243 -0.18 -10.84 15.55
CA ARG A 243 1.06 -10.49 16.25
C ARG A 243 2.15 -11.52 16.05
#